data_914222f741094c5b1da6143350fa205b
#
_entry.id   914222f741094c5b1da6143350fa205b
#
_cell.length_a   1.000
_cell.length_b   1.000
_cell.length_c   1.000
_cell.angle_alpha   90.00
_cell.angle_beta   90.00
_cell.angle_gamma   90.00
#
_symmetry.space_group_name_H-M   'P 1'
#
loop_
_entity.id
_entity.type
_entity.pdbx_description
1 polymer ?
#
loop_
_entity_poly.entity_id
_entity_poly.type
_entity_poly.pdbx_seq_one_letter_code
_entity_poly.pdbx_strand_id
1 'polypeptide(L)'
;HDMFEKQYASVFEGDETWKSLPIPDSKTYEWNSKSTYIQNPPFFDGLTAELDDVEPVKNARILAMLGDSVTTDHISPAGAIKADSPAGHYLQGHDVEPIDFNSYGSRRGNHEVMMRGTFANIRIRNEMTPEIEGGYTKHFPGGEEMPIYGAAMRYKKDNVPTVVVAGKEYGTGSSRDW
;
A
#
# COMPACT_ATOMS: atom_id res chain seq x y z
N HIS A 1 -11.57 -13.52 44.55
CA HIS A 1 -10.69 -14.62 44.13
C HIS A 1 -11.44 -15.56 43.20
N ASP A 2 -12.56 -16.10 43.64
CA ASP A 2 -13.36 -17.09 42.90
C ASP A 2 -13.86 -16.63 41.52
N MET A 3 -14.19 -15.32 41.38
CA MET A 3 -14.57 -14.75 40.08
C MET A 3 -13.40 -14.67 39.12
N PHE A 4 -12.21 -14.36 39.63
CA PHE A 4 -11.00 -14.33 38.81
C PHE A 4 -10.62 -15.72 38.34
N GLU A 5 -10.58 -16.68 39.25
CA GLU A 5 -10.30 -18.08 38.89
C GLU A 5 -11.29 -18.62 37.85
N LYS A 6 -12.58 -18.32 38.02
CA LYS A 6 -13.63 -18.75 37.09
C LYS A 6 -13.48 -18.14 35.71
N GLN A 7 -13.08 -16.84 35.62
CA GLN A 7 -12.91 -16.15 34.36
C GLN A 7 -11.65 -16.55 33.58
N TYR A 8 -10.60 -16.98 34.30
CA TYR A 8 -9.33 -17.32 33.71
C TYR A 8 -9.03 -18.81 33.64
N ALA A 9 -9.90 -19.65 34.17
CA ALA A 9 -9.72 -21.10 34.20
C ALA A 9 -9.49 -21.73 32.81
N SER A 10 -10.14 -21.17 31.77
CA SER A 10 -10.07 -21.67 30.39
C SER A 10 -9.41 -20.73 29.42
N VAL A 11 -8.70 -19.70 29.91
CA VAL A 11 -8.13 -18.64 29.03
C VAL A 11 -7.16 -19.17 27.97
N PHE A 12 -6.49 -20.28 28.24
CA PHE A 12 -5.58 -20.92 27.30
C PHE A 12 -6.24 -21.97 26.39
N GLU A 13 -7.52 -22.28 26.62
CA GLU A 13 -8.21 -23.31 25.84
C GLU A 13 -8.87 -22.73 24.57
N GLY A 14 -9.20 -21.43 24.59
CA GLY A 14 -9.97 -20.77 23.54
C GLY A 14 -11.42 -21.28 23.44
N ASP A 15 -12.22 -20.64 22.61
CA ASP A 15 -13.58 -21.09 22.28
C ASP A 15 -13.58 -22.12 21.15
N GLU A 16 -14.74 -22.66 20.80
CA GLU A 16 -14.89 -23.66 19.75
C GLU A 16 -14.52 -23.09 18.35
N THR A 17 -14.76 -21.81 18.12
CA THR A 17 -14.38 -21.13 16.86
C THR A 17 -12.85 -21.11 16.73
N TRP A 18 -12.15 -20.75 17.81
CA TRP A 18 -10.70 -20.76 17.84
C TRP A 18 -10.11 -22.17 17.61
N LYS A 19 -10.66 -23.18 18.30
CA LYS A 19 -10.22 -24.58 18.18
C LYS A 19 -10.49 -25.17 16.80
N SER A 20 -11.50 -24.67 16.08
CA SER A 20 -11.88 -25.16 14.75
C SER A 20 -11.06 -24.56 13.62
N LEU A 21 -10.19 -23.59 13.90
CA LEU A 21 -9.35 -22.98 12.87
C LEU A 21 -8.41 -24.04 12.27
N PRO A 22 -8.39 -24.21 10.94
CA PRO A 22 -7.47 -25.12 10.29
C PRO A 22 -6.04 -24.61 10.46
N ILE A 23 -5.19 -25.40 11.09
CA ILE A 23 -3.77 -25.09 11.23
C ILE A 23 -3.04 -25.91 10.17
N PRO A 24 -2.38 -25.28 9.18
CA PRO A 24 -1.58 -26.01 8.21
C PRO A 24 -0.37 -26.66 8.90
N ASP A 25 -0.09 -27.91 8.55
CA ASP A 25 1.11 -28.64 9.00
C ASP A 25 2.33 -28.28 8.12
N SER A 26 2.64 -26.98 8.08
CA SER A 26 3.76 -26.46 7.30
C SER A 26 4.64 -25.55 8.16
N LYS A 27 5.95 -25.50 7.84
CA LYS A 27 6.91 -24.64 8.53
C LYS A 27 6.83 -23.17 8.08
N THR A 28 6.21 -22.93 6.94
CA THR A 28 6.07 -21.61 6.34
C THR A 28 4.61 -21.35 5.99
N TYR A 29 4.25 -20.08 5.87
CA TYR A 29 2.90 -19.70 5.45
C TYR A 29 2.62 -20.16 4.02
N GLU A 30 1.47 -20.79 3.81
CA GLU A 30 1.01 -21.21 2.49
C GLU A 30 0.24 -20.06 1.82
N TRP A 31 0.89 -19.44 0.85
CA TRP A 31 0.31 -18.29 0.14
C TRP A 31 -0.80 -18.72 -0.80
N ASN A 32 -1.97 -18.10 -0.67
CA ASN A 32 -3.06 -18.25 -1.63
C ASN A 32 -3.00 -17.12 -2.66
N SER A 33 -2.54 -17.42 -3.87
CA SER A 33 -2.41 -16.44 -4.96
C SER A 33 -3.74 -15.82 -5.42
N LYS A 34 -4.87 -16.43 -5.08
CA LYS A 34 -6.21 -15.91 -5.37
C LYS A 34 -6.75 -14.98 -4.28
N SER A 35 -6.10 -14.92 -3.13
CA SER A 35 -6.54 -14.02 -2.05
C SER A 35 -6.40 -12.56 -2.50
N THR A 36 -7.45 -11.78 -2.31
CA THR A 36 -7.42 -10.32 -2.53
C THR A 36 -7.16 -9.54 -1.23
N TYR A 37 -6.96 -10.24 -0.10
CA TYR A 37 -6.66 -9.65 1.21
C TYR A 37 -5.21 -9.82 1.63
N ILE A 38 -4.58 -10.95 1.30
CA ILE A 38 -3.21 -11.27 1.66
C ILE A 38 -2.49 -11.78 0.42
N GLN A 39 -1.40 -11.11 0.05
CA GLN A 39 -0.56 -11.48 -1.09
C GLN A 39 0.89 -11.64 -0.63
N ASN A 40 1.60 -12.57 -1.27
CA ASN A 40 3.03 -12.69 -1.06
C ASN A 40 3.73 -11.43 -1.56
N PRO A 41 4.36 -10.62 -0.70
CA PRO A 41 5.00 -9.39 -1.13
C PRO A 41 6.35 -9.70 -1.80
N PRO A 42 6.73 -8.94 -2.87
CA PRO A 42 7.96 -9.19 -3.61
C PRO A 42 9.22 -8.58 -2.95
N PHE A 43 9.17 -8.24 -1.66
CA PHE A 43 10.22 -7.47 -1.00
C PHE A 43 11.57 -8.20 -0.92
N PHE A 44 11.54 -9.51 -0.99
CA PHE A 44 12.73 -10.36 -0.94
C PHE A 44 13.08 -11.01 -2.28
N ASP A 45 12.31 -10.70 -3.35
CA ASP A 45 12.57 -11.25 -4.67
C ASP A 45 13.92 -10.74 -5.21
N GLY A 46 14.79 -11.66 -5.56
CA GLY A 46 16.13 -11.33 -6.06
C GLY A 46 17.12 -10.85 -4.99
N LEU A 47 16.77 -10.90 -3.70
CA LEU A 47 17.69 -10.53 -2.62
C LEU A 47 18.84 -11.54 -2.55
N THR A 48 20.06 -11.04 -2.55
CA THR A 48 21.30 -11.84 -2.39
C THR A 48 22.00 -11.48 -1.09
N ALA A 49 22.88 -12.36 -0.63
CA ALA A 49 23.72 -12.10 0.55
C ALA A 49 24.83 -11.07 0.26
N GLU A 50 25.19 -10.89 -0.99
CA GLU A 50 26.15 -9.89 -1.44
C GLU A 50 25.40 -8.59 -1.73
N LEU A 51 25.96 -7.48 -1.26
CA LEU A 51 25.43 -6.15 -1.49
C LEU A 51 26.01 -5.58 -2.79
N ASP A 52 25.13 -5.08 -3.65
CA ASP A 52 25.56 -4.30 -4.80
C ASP A 52 26.12 -2.93 -4.37
N ASP A 53 27.02 -2.38 -5.17
CA ASP A 53 27.49 -1.01 -4.97
C ASP A 53 26.35 -0.01 -5.16
N VAL A 54 26.38 1.07 -4.38
CA VAL A 54 25.40 2.15 -4.49
C VAL A 54 25.66 2.98 -5.74
N GLU A 55 24.79 2.83 -6.73
CA GLU A 55 24.88 3.60 -7.96
C GLU A 55 24.15 4.95 -7.86
N PRO A 56 24.70 6.02 -8.45
CA PRO A 56 24.00 7.30 -8.51
C PRO A 56 22.71 7.21 -9.32
N VAL A 57 21.63 7.79 -8.82
CA VAL A 57 20.38 7.92 -9.57
C VAL A 57 20.57 8.90 -10.72
N LYS A 58 20.41 8.43 -11.96
CA LYS A 58 20.60 9.23 -13.18
C LYS A 58 19.29 9.30 -13.97
N ASN A 59 19.05 10.47 -14.61
CA ASN A 59 17.91 10.68 -15.52
C ASN A 59 16.54 10.42 -14.88
N ALA A 60 16.43 10.55 -13.56
CA ALA A 60 15.17 10.40 -12.86
C ALA A 60 14.15 11.47 -13.27
N ARG A 61 12.87 11.11 -13.19
CA ARG A 61 11.74 12.03 -13.32
C ARG A 61 11.14 12.32 -11.96
N ILE A 62 10.71 13.56 -11.76
CA ILE A 62 9.94 13.91 -10.57
C ILE A 62 8.55 13.29 -10.71
N LEU A 63 8.21 12.40 -9.77
CA LEU A 63 6.90 11.76 -9.69
C LEU A 63 5.89 12.64 -8.95
N ALA A 64 6.34 13.31 -7.90
CA ALA A 64 5.54 14.26 -7.15
C ALA A 64 6.44 15.34 -6.54
N MET A 65 5.93 16.57 -6.49
CA MET A 65 6.54 17.70 -5.81
C MET A 65 5.57 18.20 -4.75
N LEU A 66 5.93 17.95 -3.50
CA LEU A 66 5.05 18.11 -2.34
C LEU A 66 5.60 19.21 -1.42
N GLY A 67 4.70 19.96 -0.80
CA GLY A 67 5.05 20.95 0.21
C GLY A 67 5.48 20.37 1.56
N ASP A 68 5.48 21.22 2.58
CA ASP A 68 5.79 20.87 3.94
C ASP A 68 4.69 20.01 4.59
N SER A 69 5.04 19.27 5.63
CA SER A 69 4.12 18.53 6.51
C SER A 69 3.24 17.50 5.82
N VAL A 70 3.76 16.85 4.79
CA VAL A 70 3.13 15.68 4.16
C VAL A 70 3.45 14.45 5.00
N THR A 71 2.53 14.11 5.88
CA THR A 71 2.69 13.05 6.88
C THR A 71 2.38 11.66 6.31
N THR A 72 2.63 10.63 7.11
CA THR A 72 2.26 9.24 6.78
C THR A 72 0.76 9.08 6.47
N ASP A 73 -0.10 9.93 7.03
CA ASP A 73 -1.54 9.93 6.71
C ASP A 73 -1.86 10.37 5.27
N HIS A 74 -0.99 11.15 4.65
CA HIS A 74 -1.11 11.56 3.26
C HIS A 74 -0.47 10.54 2.31
N ILE A 75 0.61 9.90 2.74
CA ILE A 75 1.40 8.96 1.93
C ILE A 75 0.71 7.60 1.88
N SER A 76 0.37 7.06 3.06
CA SER A 76 -0.25 5.75 3.21
C SER A 76 -1.75 5.81 2.95
N PRO A 77 -2.31 4.89 2.15
CA PRO A 77 -3.74 4.91 1.88
C PRO A 77 -4.57 4.54 3.12
N ALA A 78 -5.71 5.21 3.26
CA ALA A 78 -6.67 4.95 4.32
C ALA A 78 -8.11 5.15 3.82
N GLY A 79 -9.08 4.62 4.57
CA GLY A 79 -10.49 4.76 4.25
C GLY A 79 -10.96 3.84 3.13
N ALA A 80 -12.11 4.19 2.54
CA ALA A 80 -12.76 3.39 1.51
C ALA A 80 -11.99 3.42 0.18
N ILE A 81 -12.03 2.31 -0.54
CA ILE A 81 -11.46 2.17 -1.88
C ILE A 81 -12.54 2.62 -2.88
N LYS A 82 -12.22 3.60 -3.71
CA LYS A 82 -13.13 4.06 -4.76
C LYS A 82 -13.10 3.13 -5.96
N ALA A 83 -14.27 2.89 -6.58
CA ALA A 83 -14.39 2.00 -7.72
C ALA A 83 -13.59 2.44 -8.96
N ASP A 84 -13.48 3.75 -9.17
CA ASP A 84 -12.75 4.39 -10.26
C ASP A 84 -11.27 4.66 -9.96
N SER A 85 -10.77 4.17 -8.81
CA SER A 85 -9.36 4.30 -8.44
C SER A 85 -8.51 3.14 -9.01
N PRO A 86 -7.17 3.32 -9.10
CA PRO A 86 -6.29 2.22 -9.48
C PRO A 86 -6.45 0.95 -8.62
N ALA A 87 -6.70 1.10 -7.31
CA ALA A 87 -6.98 -0.01 -6.42
C ALA A 87 -8.35 -0.65 -6.68
N GLY A 88 -9.37 0.17 -6.98
CA GLY A 88 -10.69 -0.31 -7.35
C GLY A 88 -10.65 -1.12 -8.65
N HIS A 89 -9.98 -0.63 -9.67
CA HIS A 89 -9.80 -1.37 -10.94
C HIS A 89 -9.05 -2.69 -10.74
N TYR A 90 -8.04 -2.72 -9.86
CA TYR A 90 -7.34 -3.95 -9.51
C TYR A 90 -8.30 -4.97 -8.89
N LEU A 91 -9.12 -4.56 -7.93
CA LEU A 91 -10.07 -5.45 -7.26
C LEU A 91 -11.16 -5.97 -8.21
N GLN A 92 -11.70 -5.09 -9.06
CA GLN A 92 -12.66 -5.49 -10.11
C GLN A 92 -12.05 -6.51 -11.08
N GLY A 93 -10.78 -6.33 -11.45
CA GLY A 93 -10.03 -7.28 -12.26
C GLY A 93 -9.78 -8.64 -11.58
N HIS A 94 -10.06 -8.76 -10.28
CA HIS A 94 -10.04 -9.99 -9.49
C HIS A 94 -11.44 -10.44 -9.05
N ASP A 95 -12.46 -10.05 -9.79
CA ASP A 95 -13.87 -10.42 -9.56
C ASP A 95 -14.41 -9.99 -8.19
N VAL A 96 -13.87 -8.91 -7.60
CA VAL A 96 -14.40 -8.32 -6.36
C VAL A 96 -15.35 -7.18 -6.72
N GLU A 97 -16.59 -7.31 -6.32
CA GLU A 97 -17.60 -6.27 -6.54
C GLU A 97 -17.34 -5.02 -5.67
N PRO A 98 -17.71 -3.81 -6.14
CA PRO A 98 -17.47 -2.57 -5.39
C PRO A 98 -18.01 -2.55 -3.96
N ILE A 99 -19.13 -3.25 -3.71
CA ILE A 99 -19.72 -3.39 -2.38
C ILE A 99 -18.83 -4.18 -1.42
N ASP A 100 -17.97 -5.07 -1.94
CA ASP A 100 -17.09 -5.95 -1.19
C ASP A 100 -15.65 -5.43 -1.10
N PHE A 101 -15.39 -4.22 -1.60
CA PHE A 101 -14.03 -3.65 -1.58
C PHE A 101 -13.48 -3.48 -0.18
N ASN A 102 -14.35 -3.18 0.80
CA ASN A 102 -13.92 -2.80 2.13
C ASN A 102 -13.05 -1.53 2.11
N SER A 103 -12.08 -1.49 2.98
CA SER A 103 -11.15 -0.37 3.12
C SER A 103 -9.70 -0.78 2.82
N TYR A 104 -8.85 0.20 2.57
CA TYR A 104 -7.41 -0.04 2.49
C TYR A 104 -6.86 -0.72 3.75
N GLY A 105 -7.31 -0.32 4.93
CA GLY A 105 -6.91 -0.94 6.19
C GLY A 105 -7.25 -2.43 6.29
N SER A 106 -8.40 -2.85 5.76
CA SER A 106 -8.79 -4.27 5.72
C SER A 106 -7.94 -5.09 4.75
N ARG A 107 -7.34 -4.45 3.74
CA ARG A 107 -6.54 -5.10 2.70
C ARG A 107 -5.04 -4.79 2.80
N ARG A 108 -4.59 -4.31 3.95
CA ARG A 108 -3.17 -3.92 4.15
C ARG A 108 -2.18 -5.08 3.98
N GLY A 109 -2.63 -6.32 4.06
CA GLY A 109 -1.84 -7.50 3.72
C GLY A 109 -1.70 -7.78 2.22
N ASN A 110 -2.31 -6.95 1.38
CA ASN A 110 -2.19 -7.02 -0.07
C ASN A 110 -1.44 -5.80 -0.60
N HIS A 111 -0.15 -5.95 -0.86
CA HIS A 111 0.71 -4.88 -1.37
C HIS A 111 0.24 -4.31 -2.70
N GLU A 112 -0.42 -5.12 -3.54
CA GLU A 112 -0.96 -4.66 -4.83
C GLU A 112 -2.09 -3.64 -4.65
N VAL A 113 -2.93 -3.81 -3.63
CA VAL A 113 -3.94 -2.80 -3.26
C VAL A 113 -3.27 -1.57 -2.65
N MET A 114 -2.34 -1.78 -1.70
CA MET A 114 -1.73 -0.69 -0.95
C MET A 114 -0.88 0.23 -1.83
N MET A 115 -0.05 -0.32 -2.71
CA MET A 115 0.79 0.50 -3.61
C MET A 115 -0.03 1.34 -4.59
N ARG A 116 -1.23 0.88 -4.97
CA ARG A 116 -2.16 1.62 -5.83
C ARG A 116 -2.83 2.78 -5.11
N GLY A 117 -2.83 2.77 -3.77
CA GLY A 117 -3.35 3.83 -2.92
C GLY A 117 -2.28 4.77 -2.35
N THR A 118 -1.00 4.52 -2.60
CA THR A 118 0.07 5.42 -2.15
C THR A 118 -0.12 6.80 -2.76
N PHE A 119 -0.10 7.85 -1.93
CA PHE A 119 -0.43 9.23 -2.28
C PHE A 119 -1.87 9.47 -2.78
N ALA A 120 -2.78 8.53 -2.65
CA ALA A 120 -4.17 8.69 -3.08
C ALA A 120 -5.05 9.46 -2.08
N ASN A 121 -4.45 10.07 -1.04
CA ASN A 121 -5.17 10.92 -0.11
C ASN A 121 -5.79 12.13 -0.84
N ILE A 122 -7.09 12.37 -0.61
CA ILE A 122 -7.86 13.43 -1.27
C ILE A 122 -7.39 14.85 -0.93
N ARG A 123 -6.60 15.02 0.12
CA ARG A 123 -6.09 16.32 0.59
C ARG A 123 -4.65 16.59 0.16
N ILE A 124 -3.98 15.62 -0.46
CA ILE A 124 -2.61 15.84 -0.92
C ILE A 124 -2.60 16.88 -2.06
N ARG A 125 -1.60 17.74 -2.04
CA ARG A 125 -1.41 18.73 -3.09
C ARG A 125 -0.06 18.50 -3.73
N ASN A 126 -0.09 18.21 -5.01
CA ASN A 126 1.10 18.05 -5.82
C ASN A 126 1.32 19.34 -6.63
N GLU A 127 2.43 20.02 -6.43
CA GLU A 127 2.76 21.27 -7.15
C GLU A 127 2.91 21.07 -8.65
N MET A 128 3.06 19.84 -9.12
CA MET A 128 3.03 19.51 -10.54
C MET A 128 1.62 19.57 -11.16
N THR A 129 0.59 19.50 -10.30
CA THR A 129 -0.84 19.61 -10.69
C THR A 129 -1.59 20.53 -9.74
N PRO A 130 -1.25 21.82 -9.66
CA PRO A 130 -1.76 22.72 -8.63
C PRO A 130 -3.28 22.92 -8.66
N GLU A 131 -3.90 22.70 -9.81
CA GLU A 131 -5.35 22.81 -9.99
C GLU A 131 -6.14 21.58 -9.53
N ILE A 132 -5.45 20.47 -9.20
CA ILE A 132 -6.08 19.21 -8.84
C ILE A 132 -5.71 18.83 -7.41
N GLU A 133 -6.70 18.60 -6.56
CA GLU A 133 -6.49 18.01 -5.24
C GLU A 133 -6.50 16.47 -5.33
N GLY A 134 -5.67 15.84 -4.51
CA GLY A 134 -5.56 14.38 -4.47
C GLY A 134 -4.32 13.83 -5.16
N GLY A 135 -4.28 12.53 -5.30
CA GLY A 135 -3.12 11.77 -5.74
C GLY A 135 -2.88 11.79 -7.26
N TYR A 136 -2.80 12.96 -7.85
CA TYR A 136 -2.56 13.14 -9.28
C TYR A 136 -1.19 13.76 -9.55
N THR A 137 -0.67 13.53 -10.75
CA THR A 137 0.60 14.08 -11.23
C THR A 137 0.58 14.23 -12.74
N LYS A 138 1.63 14.85 -13.28
CA LYS A 138 1.91 14.92 -14.73
C LYS A 138 2.98 13.92 -15.13
N HIS A 139 2.70 13.13 -16.15
CA HIS A 139 3.67 12.24 -16.77
C HIS A 139 4.43 12.98 -17.89
N PHE A 140 5.75 13.05 -17.81
CA PHE A 140 6.60 13.70 -18.79
C PHE A 140 7.31 12.69 -19.71
N PRO A 141 7.59 13.09 -21.00
CA PRO A 141 7.55 14.45 -21.55
C PRO A 141 6.18 14.95 -21.99
N GLY A 142 5.16 14.11 -22.08
CA GLY A 142 3.85 14.48 -22.64
C GLY A 142 3.03 15.48 -21.82
N GLY A 143 3.24 15.54 -20.50
CA GLY A 143 2.48 16.41 -19.60
C GLY A 143 1.06 15.92 -19.29
N GLU A 144 0.76 14.66 -19.58
CA GLU A 144 -0.55 14.04 -19.32
C GLU A 144 -0.81 13.92 -17.81
N GLU A 145 -1.97 14.37 -17.37
CA GLU A 145 -2.41 14.29 -15.99
C GLU A 145 -3.04 12.94 -15.69
N MET A 146 -2.60 12.30 -14.61
CA MET A 146 -3.07 10.97 -14.23
C MET A 146 -2.83 10.68 -12.73
N PRO A 147 -3.43 9.62 -12.17
CA PRO A 147 -3.07 9.15 -10.83
C PRO A 147 -1.56 8.88 -10.71
N ILE A 148 -0.98 9.23 -9.56
CA ILE A 148 0.46 9.04 -9.28
C ILE A 148 0.89 7.58 -9.55
N TYR A 149 0.08 6.60 -9.14
CA TYR A 149 0.33 5.20 -9.46
C TYR A 149 0.45 4.93 -10.96
N GLY A 150 -0.44 5.49 -11.77
CA GLY A 150 -0.41 5.34 -13.22
C GLY A 150 0.88 5.88 -13.84
N ALA A 151 1.30 7.08 -13.43
CA ALA A 151 2.55 7.68 -13.88
C ALA A 151 3.78 6.84 -13.43
N ALA A 152 3.79 6.37 -12.19
CA ALA A 152 4.86 5.51 -11.68
C ALA A 152 5.00 4.22 -12.50
N MET A 153 3.87 3.59 -12.85
CA MET A 153 3.88 2.38 -13.68
C MET A 153 4.36 2.62 -15.11
N ARG A 154 4.03 3.78 -15.71
CA ARG A 154 4.56 4.16 -17.02
C ARG A 154 6.07 4.34 -16.98
N TYR A 155 6.59 5.11 -16.00
CA TYR A 155 8.03 5.29 -15.83
C TYR A 155 8.75 3.97 -15.55
N LYS A 156 8.18 3.10 -14.72
CA LYS A 156 8.72 1.77 -14.46
C LYS A 156 8.82 0.92 -15.74
N LYS A 157 7.79 0.95 -16.58
CA LYS A 157 7.79 0.25 -17.88
C LYS A 157 8.89 0.75 -18.81
N ASP A 158 9.18 2.04 -18.76
CA ASP A 158 10.21 2.67 -19.60
C ASP A 158 11.61 2.63 -18.94
N ASN A 159 11.76 1.92 -17.80
CA ASN A 159 12.99 1.86 -16.99
C ASN A 159 13.52 3.25 -16.59
N VAL A 160 12.63 4.20 -16.36
CA VAL A 160 12.97 5.54 -15.91
C VAL A 160 12.82 5.62 -14.40
N PRO A 161 13.90 5.90 -13.64
CA PRO A 161 13.82 6.07 -12.20
C PRO A 161 12.98 7.31 -11.84
N THR A 162 12.31 7.25 -10.71
CA THR A 162 11.48 8.34 -10.22
C THR A 162 11.94 8.83 -8.85
N VAL A 163 11.72 10.13 -8.59
CA VAL A 163 11.98 10.75 -7.29
C VAL A 163 10.76 11.53 -6.83
N VAL A 164 10.57 11.61 -5.52
CA VAL A 164 9.62 12.51 -4.89
C VAL A 164 10.41 13.62 -4.22
N VAL A 165 10.04 14.85 -4.49
CA VAL A 165 10.59 16.04 -3.83
C VAL A 165 9.55 16.54 -2.84
N ALA A 166 9.93 16.73 -1.58
CA ALA A 166 9.02 17.17 -0.54
C ALA A 166 9.69 18.17 0.41
N GLY A 167 8.87 18.97 1.06
CA GLY A 167 9.31 19.95 2.04
C GLY A 167 9.63 19.34 3.40
N LYS A 168 9.62 20.18 4.42
CA LYS A 168 9.94 19.79 5.82
C LYS A 168 8.92 18.79 6.37
N GLU A 169 9.35 17.97 7.31
CA GLU A 169 8.50 17.03 8.05
C GLU A 169 7.80 15.98 7.18
N TYR A 170 8.34 15.69 5.99
CA TYR A 170 7.85 14.62 5.15
C TYR A 170 7.93 13.26 5.87
N GLY A 171 6.84 12.51 5.84
CA GLY A 171 6.77 11.17 6.44
C GLY A 171 6.69 11.13 7.97
N THR A 172 6.50 12.27 8.64
CA THR A 172 6.21 12.29 10.08
C THR A 172 4.83 11.70 10.38
N GLY A 173 4.65 11.17 11.59
CA GLY A 173 3.38 10.57 12.02
C GLY A 173 3.53 9.12 12.45
N SER A 174 2.43 8.36 12.44
CA SER A 174 2.45 6.94 12.83
C SER A 174 3.19 6.07 11.80
N SER A 175 3.78 4.96 12.26
CA SER A 175 4.62 4.10 11.43
C SER A 175 3.90 3.48 10.23
N ARG A 176 2.59 3.23 10.32
CA ARG A 176 1.81 2.57 9.24
C ARG A 176 2.42 1.24 8.81
N ASP A 177 2.01 0.17 9.43
CA ASP A 177 2.49 -1.20 9.17
C ASP A 177 1.93 -1.74 7.85
N TRP A 178 2.62 -1.50 6.77
CA TRP A 178 2.28 -2.05 5.45
C TRP A 178 3.48 -2.07 4.51
#